data_0fc6980369fe2129ef9e46473714a584
#
_entry.id   0fc6980369fe2129ef9e46473714a584
#
_cell.length_a   1.000
_cell.length_b   1.000
_cell.length_c   1.000
_cell.angle_alpha   90.00
_cell.angle_beta   90.00
_cell.angle_gamma   90.00
#
_symmetry.space_group_name_H-M   'P 1'
#
loop_
_entity.id
_entity.type
_entity.pdbx_description
1 polymer ?
#
loop_
_entity_poly.entity_id
_entity_poly.type
_entity_poly.pdbx_seq_one_letter_code
_entity_poly.pdbx_strand_id
1 'polypeptide(L)'
;DSGGKRKCTLKAGDEILIQALKEERGTKGAALSNQISLAGRFIVLIPNSKKSGGVSRRISGEERDEIKNALNALQIPDGMSVIVRTAGLGRSTEELKWDLDYLMNLWEQIKSSVSDAPSPSLIYKDDKLILRVFRDYFRDDIQEILIDDESVHTEALDFAKSVIPDHADKVIYYNEEIPLFNRYQIESQIELAFQREIYHMQGNGG
;
A
#
# COMPACT_ATOMS: atom_id res chain seq x y z
N ASP A 1 37.26 -4.19 -6.38
CA ASP A 1 36.31 -5.03 -7.11
C ASP A 1 35.11 -4.20 -7.53
N SER A 2 35.18 -3.73 -8.78
CA SER A 2 34.18 -2.84 -9.38
C SER A 2 33.01 -3.67 -9.89
N GLY A 3 31.95 -3.77 -9.08
CA GLY A 3 30.65 -4.31 -9.50
C GLY A 3 30.07 -3.44 -10.61
N GLY A 4 30.24 -3.87 -11.85
CA GLY A 4 29.77 -3.17 -13.02
C GLY A 4 28.26 -2.93 -12.98
N LYS A 5 27.86 -1.68 -12.77
CA LYS A 5 26.52 -1.21 -13.08
C LYS A 5 26.31 -1.42 -14.58
N ARG A 6 25.53 -2.44 -14.97
CA ARG A 6 25.01 -2.50 -16.33
C ARG A 6 24.15 -1.24 -16.53
N LYS A 7 24.68 -0.25 -17.23
CA LYS A 7 23.90 0.86 -17.76
C LYS A 7 22.89 0.25 -18.73
N CYS A 8 21.62 0.19 -18.34
CA CYS A 8 20.55 -0.05 -19.27
C CYS A 8 20.51 1.20 -20.18
N THR A 9 21.04 1.09 -21.38
CA THR A 9 21.06 2.20 -22.33
C THR A 9 19.74 2.17 -23.06
N LEU A 10 18.77 2.97 -22.59
CA LEU A 10 17.51 3.18 -23.28
C LEU A 10 17.76 3.88 -24.62
N LYS A 11 17.10 3.44 -25.65
CA LYS A 11 17.13 4.04 -26.99
C LYS A 11 15.78 4.69 -27.29
N ALA A 12 15.78 5.65 -28.20
CA ALA A 12 14.54 6.22 -28.68
C ALA A 12 13.69 5.13 -29.34
N GLY A 13 12.42 5.02 -28.92
CA GLY A 13 11.50 3.96 -29.35
C GLY A 13 11.39 2.77 -28.41
N ASP A 14 12.24 2.67 -27.37
CA ASP A 14 12.08 1.64 -26.35
C ASP A 14 10.87 1.94 -25.46
N GLU A 15 10.04 0.92 -25.25
CA GLU A 15 8.91 0.98 -24.33
C GLU A 15 9.32 0.42 -22.98
N ILE A 16 9.03 1.16 -21.91
CA ILE A 16 9.40 0.78 -20.54
C ILE A 16 8.23 0.99 -19.59
N LEU A 17 8.07 0.06 -18.65
CA LEU A 17 7.17 0.25 -17.52
C LEU A 17 7.85 1.16 -16.49
N ILE A 18 7.16 2.24 -16.13
CA ILE A 18 7.62 3.21 -15.13
C ILE A 18 6.56 3.40 -14.04
N GLN A 19 7.02 3.67 -12.83
CA GLN A 19 6.18 4.05 -11.70
C GLN A 19 6.41 5.53 -11.38
N ALA A 20 5.33 6.31 -11.30
CA ALA A 20 5.38 7.66 -10.75
C ALA A 20 5.44 7.56 -9.22
N LEU A 21 6.57 7.97 -8.64
CA LEU A 21 6.80 7.97 -7.19
C LEU A 21 6.31 9.25 -6.52
N LYS A 22 6.32 10.36 -7.27
CA LYS A 22 5.83 11.68 -6.82
C LYS A 22 5.26 12.40 -8.03
N GLU A 23 4.19 13.09 -7.79
CA GLU A 23 3.58 14.02 -8.76
C GLU A 23 4.49 15.22 -9.01
N GLU A 24 4.28 15.90 -10.11
CA GLU A 24 4.93 17.19 -10.38
C GLU A 24 4.49 18.22 -9.33
N ARG A 25 5.41 19.07 -8.93
CA ARG A 25 5.13 20.13 -7.96
C ARG A 25 5.86 21.41 -8.32
N GLY A 26 5.09 22.43 -8.69
CA GLY A 26 5.64 23.71 -9.16
C GLY A 26 6.49 23.51 -10.42
N THR A 27 7.75 23.89 -10.36
CA THR A 27 8.70 23.76 -11.48
C THR A 27 9.41 22.40 -11.54
N LYS A 28 9.14 21.50 -10.57
CA LYS A 28 9.76 20.17 -10.52
C LYS A 28 8.83 19.17 -11.20
N GLY A 29 9.34 18.51 -12.22
CA GLY A 29 8.64 17.40 -12.88
C GLY A 29 8.42 16.20 -11.96
N ALA A 30 7.55 15.29 -12.36
CA ALA A 30 7.26 14.05 -11.65
C ALA A 30 8.52 13.19 -11.42
N ALA A 31 8.63 12.57 -10.25
CA ALA A 31 9.70 11.61 -9.99
C ALA A 31 9.30 10.22 -10.48
N LEU A 32 10.02 9.70 -11.44
CA LEU A 32 9.76 8.42 -12.09
C LEU A 32 10.82 7.38 -11.73
N SER A 33 10.42 6.11 -11.69
CA SER A 33 11.31 4.97 -11.50
C SER A 33 10.92 3.82 -12.42
N ASN A 34 11.90 3.13 -12.96
CA ASN A 34 11.72 1.85 -13.64
C ASN A 34 11.78 0.65 -12.67
N GLN A 35 12.12 0.90 -11.41
CA GLN A 35 12.03 -0.09 -10.36
C GLN A 35 10.63 0.01 -9.74
N ILE A 36 9.78 -0.95 -10.08
CA ILE A 36 8.42 -1.01 -9.57
C ILE A 36 8.45 -1.49 -8.11
N SER A 37 7.62 -0.87 -7.27
CA SER A 37 7.42 -1.27 -5.89
C SER A 37 5.92 -1.26 -5.56
N LEU A 38 5.41 -2.39 -5.12
CA LEU A 38 4.01 -2.57 -4.73
C LEU A 38 3.92 -2.63 -3.21
N ALA A 39 3.21 -1.68 -2.64
CA ALA A 39 3.07 -1.57 -1.19
C ALA A 39 1.84 -2.34 -0.71
N GLY A 40 2.07 -3.43 0.01
CA GLY A 40 1.06 -4.12 0.79
C GLY A 40 0.90 -3.53 2.19
N ARG A 41 0.18 -4.24 3.03
CA ARG A 41 -0.02 -3.86 4.43
C ARG A 41 1.25 -4.07 5.25
N PHE A 42 1.82 -5.25 5.22
CA PHE A 42 2.96 -5.69 6.03
C PHE A 42 4.27 -5.67 5.27
N ILE A 43 4.21 -5.80 3.95
CA ILE A 43 5.38 -5.91 3.09
C ILE A 43 5.30 -4.95 1.90
N VAL A 44 6.45 -4.74 1.27
CA VAL A 44 6.57 -4.11 -0.06
C VAL A 44 7.21 -5.14 -0.97
N LEU A 45 6.54 -5.47 -2.06
CA LEU A 45 7.07 -6.32 -3.12
C LEU A 45 7.80 -5.45 -4.16
N ILE A 46 9.02 -5.83 -4.49
CA ILE A 46 9.81 -5.21 -5.56
C ILE A 46 10.04 -6.27 -6.63
N PRO A 47 9.18 -6.35 -7.64
CA PRO A 47 9.40 -7.22 -8.78
C PRO A 47 10.59 -6.71 -9.58
N ASN A 48 11.28 -7.60 -10.30
CA ASN A 48 12.49 -7.29 -11.08
C ASN A 48 13.68 -6.77 -10.25
N SER A 49 13.81 -7.24 -9.00
CA SER A 49 14.95 -6.95 -8.13
C SER A 49 15.86 -8.15 -8.01
N LYS A 50 17.16 -7.95 -8.28
CA LYS A 50 18.21 -8.97 -8.07
C LYS A 50 18.73 -9.01 -6.63
N LYS A 51 18.24 -8.14 -5.77
CA LYS A 51 18.64 -8.10 -4.36
C LYS A 51 17.71 -9.03 -3.57
N SER A 52 18.28 -9.90 -2.76
CA SER A 52 17.52 -10.63 -1.75
C SER A 52 16.74 -9.64 -0.86
N GLY A 53 15.59 -10.07 -0.38
CA GLY A 53 14.70 -9.27 0.45
C GLY A 53 15.39 -8.60 1.63
N GLY A 54 14.73 -7.64 2.24
CA GLY A 54 15.25 -6.83 3.32
C GLY A 54 14.21 -6.56 4.41
N VAL A 55 14.72 -6.05 5.52
CA VAL A 55 13.92 -5.57 6.64
C VAL A 55 14.06 -4.05 6.67
N SER A 56 12.98 -3.34 6.95
CA SER A 56 13.00 -1.88 7.08
C SER A 56 14.18 -1.42 7.95
N ARG A 57 14.84 -0.34 7.55
CA ARG A 57 15.96 0.25 8.32
C ARG A 57 15.55 0.75 9.71
N ARG A 58 14.25 0.90 9.95
CA ARG A 58 13.69 1.32 11.25
C ARG A 58 13.58 0.18 12.24
N ILE A 59 13.79 -1.06 11.79
CA ILE A 59 13.70 -2.27 12.60
C ILE A 59 15.11 -2.72 12.95
N SER A 60 15.40 -2.94 14.24
CA SER A 60 16.71 -3.34 14.75
C SER A 60 16.59 -4.40 15.85
N GLY A 61 17.70 -5.01 16.23
CA GLY A 61 17.75 -5.99 17.32
C GLY A 61 17.08 -7.32 16.99
N GLU A 62 16.56 -7.99 18.02
CA GLU A 62 15.93 -9.34 17.94
C GLU A 62 14.77 -9.37 16.96
N GLU A 63 13.93 -8.35 16.93
CA GLU A 63 12.80 -8.23 15.99
C GLU A 63 13.25 -8.36 14.52
N ARG A 64 14.44 -7.84 14.22
CA ARG A 64 15.01 -7.94 12.86
C ARG A 64 15.34 -9.37 12.48
N ASP A 65 15.84 -10.15 13.43
CA ASP A 65 16.23 -11.55 13.19
C ASP A 65 15.01 -12.46 13.11
N GLU A 66 13.96 -12.21 13.89
CA GLU A 66 12.67 -12.89 13.77
C GLU A 66 12.05 -12.67 12.39
N ILE A 67 12.04 -11.43 11.90
CA ILE A 67 11.52 -11.10 10.57
C ILE A 67 12.34 -11.76 9.46
N LYS A 68 13.66 -11.83 9.59
CA LYS A 68 14.50 -12.53 8.62
C LYS A 68 14.14 -14.02 8.54
N ASN A 69 13.88 -14.64 9.70
CA ASN A 69 13.46 -16.04 9.75
C ASN A 69 12.10 -16.23 9.07
N ALA A 70 11.13 -15.33 9.33
CA ALA A 70 9.84 -15.34 8.66
C ALA A 70 9.98 -15.14 7.14
N LEU A 71 10.81 -14.19 6.70
CA LEU A 71 11.08 -13.97 5.27
C LEU A 71 11.73 -15.17 4.59
N ASN A 72 12.63 -15.88 5.28
CA ASN A 72 13.27 -17.08 4.74
C ASN A 72 12.28 -18.23 4.57
N ALA A 73 11.20 -18.26 5.37
CA ALA A 73 10.13 -19.22 5.25
C ALA A 73 9.13 -18.87 4.11
N LEU A 74 9.10 -17.61 3.66
CA LEU A 74 8.32 -17.19 2.51
C LEU A 74 9.01 -17.63 1.21
N GLN A 75 8.28 -18.30 0.35
CA GLN A 75 8.77 -18.69 -0.98
C GLN A 75 8.70 -17.49 -1.93
N ILE A 76 9.68 -16.60 -1.86
CA ILE A 76 9.78 -15.46 -2.73
C ILE A 76 10.36 -15.91 -4.08
N PRO A 77 9.67 -15.65 -5.22
CA PRO A 77 10.18 -16.05 -6.53
C PRO A 77 11.52 -15.38 -6.88
N ASP A 78 12.33 -16.09 -7.66
CA ASP A 78 13.61 -15.56 -8.17
C ASP A 78 13.40 -14.25 -8.93
N GLY A 79 14.31 -13.31 -8.72
CA GLY A 79 14.25 -11.99 -9.35
C GLY A 79 13.30 -11.00 -8.69
N MET A 80 12.69 -11.37 -7.57
CA MET A 80 11.88 -10.48 -6.74
C MET A 80 12.52 -10.24 -5.38
N SER A 81 12.18 -9.13 -4.73
CA SER A 81 12.56 -8.91 -3.34
C SER A 81 11.40 -8.35 -2.54
N VAL A 82 11.40 -8.64 -1.25
CA VAL A 82 10.37 -8.22 -0.29
C VAL A 82 11.04 -7.42 0.82
N ILE A 83 10.42 -6.31 1.19
CA ILE A 83 10.82 -5.49 2.34
C ILE A 83 9.69 -5.49 3.34
N VAL A 84 9.95 -5.95 4.58
CA VAL A 84 8.96 -5.88 5.65
C VAL A 84 8.84 -4.46 6.18
N ARG A 85 7.60 -3.97 6.25
CA ARG A 85 7.23 -2.66 6.82
C ARG A 85 7.20 -2.75 8.34
N THR A 86 7.15 -1.60 9.01
CA THR A 86 6.97 -1.54 10.48
C THR A 86 5.66 -2.18 10.95
N ALA A 87 4.60 -2.14 10.14
CA ALA A 87 3.33 -2.80 10.41
C ALA A 87 3.42 -4.35 10.37
N GLY A 88 4.48 -4.89 9.78
CA GLY A 88 4.74 -6.33 9.73
C GLY A 88 5.53 -6.86 10.94
N LEU A 89 5.87 -6.00 11.92
CA LEU A 89 6.49 -6.42 13.16
C LEU A 89 5.55 -7.32 13.96
N GLY A 90 6.07 -8.45 14.46
CA GLY A 90 5.32 -9.41 15.26
C GLY A 90 4.22 -10.17 14.51
N ARG A 91 4.15 -10.04 13.18
CA ARG A 91 3.19 -10.78 12.36
C ARG A 91 3.66 -12.20 12.08
N SER A 92 2.71 -13.12 12.02
CA SER A 92 2.99 -14.51 11.67
C SER A 92 3.47 -14.65 10.22
N THR A 93 4.12 -15.76 9.91
CA THR A 93 4.53 -16.08 8.54
C THR A 93 3.31 -16.18 7.61
N GLU A 94 2.17 -16.67 8.12
CA GLU A 94 0.92 -16.76 7.39
C GLU A 94 0.38 -15.39 6.99
N GLU A 95 0.34 -14.43 7.93
CA GLU A 95 -0.09 -13.07 7.64
C GLU A 95 0.79 -12.38 6.59
N LEU A 96 2.11 -12.54 6.70
CA LEU A 96 3.05 -12.03 5.69
C LEU A 96 2.86 -12.72 4.33
N LYS A 97 2.50 -14.00 4.32
CA LYS A 97 2.23 -14.75 3.10
C LYS A 97 0.95 -14.26 2.42
N TRP A 98 -0.14 -14.01 3.13
CA TRP A 98 -1.37 -13.46 2.54
C TRP A 98 -1.10 -12.13 1.82
N ASP A 99 -0.34 -11.25 2.46
CA ASP A 99 0.03 -9.96 1.86
C ASP A 99 0.94 -10.15 0.62
N LEU A 100 1.85 -11.13 0.67
CA LEU A 100 2.69 -11.50 -0.48
C LEU A 100 1.86 -12.05 -1.64
N ASP A 101 0.95 -12.98 -1.37
CA ASP A 101 0.09 -13.61 -2.38
C ASP A 101 -0.80 -12.55 -3.06
N TYR A 102 -1.36 -11.61 -2.29
CA TYR A 102 -2.11 -10.47 -2.83
C TYR A 102 -1.24 -9.62 -3.78
N LEU A 103 -0.03 -9.24 -3.36
CA LEU A 103 0.87 -8.43 -4.17
C LEU A 103 1.39 -9.16 -5.41
N MET A 104 1.58 -10.47 -5.32
CA MET A 104 1.93 -11.31 -6.46
C MET A 104 0.79 -11.33 -7.50
N ASN A 105 -0.45 -11.52 -7.06
CA ASN A 105 -1.62 -11.47 -7.94
C ASN A 105 -1.77 -10.10 -8.60
N LEU A 106 -1.58 -9.01 -7.84
CA LEU A 106 -1.58 -7.66 -8.38
C LEU A 106 -0.49 -7.46 -9.44
N TRP A 107 0.71 -7.97 -9.19
CA TRP A 107 1.80 -7.88 -10.16
C TRP A 107 1.50 -8.65 -11.46
N GLU A 108 0.89 -9.83 -11.37
CA GLU A 108 0.46 -10.59 -12.56
C GLU A 108 -0.60 -9.81 -13.37
N GLN A 109 -1.57 -9.18 -12.72
CA GLN A 109 -2.56 -8.32 -13.38
C GLN A 109 -1.90 -7.13 -14.09
N ILE A 110 -0.93 -6.46 -13.44
CA ILE A 110 -0.17 -5.36 -14.05
C ILE A 110 0.59 -5.86 -15.29
N LYS A 111 1.26 -7.01 -15.21
CA LYS A 111 1.99 -7.58 -16.35
C LYS A 111 1.06 -7.91 -17.54
N SER A 112 -0.09 -8.51 -17.25
CA SER A 112 -1.09 -8.79 -18.28
C SER A 112 -1.57 -7.51 -18.96
N SER A 113 -1.90 -6.48 -18.17
CA SER A 113 -2.35 -5.18 -18.70
C SER A 113 -1.28 -4.49 -19.57
N VAL A 114 0.01 -4.64 -19.22
CA VAL A 114 1.11 -4.10 -20.06
C VAL A 114 1.16 -4.75 -21.43
N SER A 115 0.88 -6.05 -21.53
CA SER A 115 0.94 -6.78 -22.80
C SER A 115 -0.14 -6.34 -23.78
N ASP A 116 -1.28 -5.88 -23.30
CA ASP A 116 -2.44 -5.57 -24.11
C ASP A 116 -2.63 -4.05 -24.37
N ALA A 117 -1.92 -3.21 -23.62
CA ALA A 117 -2.10 -1.76 -23.68
C ALA A 117 -1.22 -1.09 -24.75
N PRO A 118 -1.76 -0.08 -25.47
CA PRO A 118 -0.93 0.75 -26.33
C PRO A 118 0.00 1.63 -25.49
N SER A 119 1.18 1.95 -26.03
CA SER A 119 2.13 2.86 -25.40
C SER A 119 2.00 4.27 -26.01
N PRO A 120 1.97 5.34 -25.18
CA PRO A 120 1.90 5.35 -23.71
C PRO A 120 0.50 5.17 -23.18
N SER A 121 0.32 4.45 -22.04
CA SER A 121 -0.96 4.32 -21.36
C SER A 121 -0.79 4.16 -19.84
N LEU A 122 -1.85 4.50 -19.10
CA LEU A 122 -1.94 4.23 -17.66
C LEU A 122 -2.27 2.75 -17.47
N ILE A 123 -1.34 1.99 -16.91
CA ILE A 123 -1.50 0.55 -16.68
C ILE A 123 -2.20 0.26 -15.35
N TYR A 124 -1.78 0.94 -14.29
CA TYR A 124 -2.31 0.75 -12.94
C TYR A 124 -2.22 2.05 -12.15
N LYS A 125 -3.21 2.29 -11.32
CA LYS A 125 -3.24 3.41 -10.38
C LYS A 125 -3.71 2.92 -9.01
N ASP A 126 -2.91 3.18 -7.98
CA ASP A 126 -3.28 2.90 -6.58
C ASP A 126 -4.11 4.08 -6.02
N ASP A 127 -5.36 4.20 -6.49
CA ASP A 127 -6.26 5.31 -6.12
C ASP A 127 -7.44 4.87 -5.24
N LYS A 128 -7.56 3.60 -4.94
CA LYS A 128 -8.62 3.05 -4.11
C LYS A 128 -8.43 3.42 -2.65
N LEU A 129 -9.14 4.47 -2.22
CA LEU A 129 -9.03 5.01 -0.86
C LEU A 129 -9.24 3.94 0.21
N ILE A 130 -10.24 3.07 0.01
CA ILE A 130 -10.56 2.03 0.99
C ILE A 130 -9.39 1.05 1.21
N LEU A 131 -8.70 0.64 0.14
CA LEU A 131 -7.56 -0.27 0.26
C LEU A 131 -6.38 0.41 0.97
N ARG A 132 -6.17 1.71 0.72
CA ARG A 132 -5.17 2.50 1.43
C ARG A 132 -5.49 2.63 2.92
N VAL A 133 -6.77 2.80 3.28
CA VAL A 133 -7.21 2.83 4.68
C VAL A 133 -6.89 1.51 5.37
N PHE A 134 -7.22 0.38 4.78
CA PHE A 134 -6.86 -0.93 5.32
C PHE A 134 -5.35 -1.11 5.47
N ARG A 135 -4.59 -0.75 4.45
CA ARG A 135 -3.14 -0.90 4.44
C ARG A 135 -2.45 -0.06 5.52
N ASP A 136 -2.89 1.17 5.73
CA ASP A 136 -2.15 2.15 6.51
C ASP A 136 -2.76 2.40 7.90
N TYR A 137 -4.05 2.14 8.11
CA TYR A 137 -4.76 2.50 9.35
C TYR A 137 -5.41 1.34 10.08
N PHE A 138 -5.66 0.20 9.43
CA PHE A 138 -6.27 -0.93 10.13
C PHE A 138 -5.34 -1.44 11.23
N ARG A 139 -5.89 -1.70 12.42
CA ARG A 139 -5.22 -2.30 13.58
C ARG A 139 -6.12 -3.38 14.19
N ASP A 140 -5.52 -4.31 14.92
CA ASP A 140 -6.23 -5.46 15.48
C ASP A 140 -7.27 -5.05 16.55
N ASP A 141 -7.05 -3.89 17.21
CA ASP A 141 -7.96 -3.31 18.20
C ASP A 141 -9.22 -2.68 17.59
N ILE A 142 -9.30 -2.54 16.27
CA ILE A 142 -10.51 -2.09 15.59
C ILE A 142 -11.59 -3.17 15.72
N GLN A 143 -12.75 -2.77 16.24
CA GLN A 143 -13.89 -3.67 16.46
C GLN A 143 -14.69 -3.89 15.18
N GLU A 144 -15.00 -2.81 14.47
CA GLU A 144 -15.81 -2.81 13.26
C GLU A 144 -15.40 -1.72 12.29
N ILE A 145 -15.65 -1.96 11.01
CA ILE A 145 -15.44 -1.04 9.89
C ILE A 145 -16.77 -0.91 9.17
N LEU A 146 -17.43 0.21 9.37
CA LEU A 146 -18.75 0.48 8.80
C LEU A 146 -18.60 1.21 7.46
N ILE A 147 -19.27 0.71 6.44
CA ILE A 147 -19.24 1.25 5.08
C ILE A 147 -20.65 1.35 4.56
N ASP A 148 -21.07 2.55 4.17
CA ASP A 148 -22.43 2.88 3.72
C ASP A 148 -22.62 2.89 2.20
N ASP A 149 -21.57 2.60 1.45
CA ASP A 149 -21.63 2.36 0.00
C ASP A 149 -21.44 0.87 -0.29
N GLU A 150 -22.38 0.27 -1.01
CA GLU A 150 -22.40 -1.17 -1.30
C GLU A 150 -21.19 -1.62 -2.15
N SER A 151 -20.79 -0.81 -3.12
CA SER A 151 -19.67 -1.14 -4.00
C SER A 151 -18.34 -1.07 -3.25
N VAL A 152 -18.17 -0.05 -2.42
CA VAL A 152 -16.99 0.12 -1.56
C VAL A 152 -16.94 -0.97 -0.49
N HIS A 153 -18.10 -1.35 0.09
CA HIS A 153 -18.16 -2.47 1.04
C HIS A 153 -17.71 -3.78 0.40
N THR A 154 -18.22 -4.10 -0.79
CA THR A 154 -17.84 -5.33 -1.51
C THR A 154 -16.35 -5.36 -1.77
N GLU A 155 -15.78 -4.27 -2.27
CA GLU A 155 -14.35 -4.16 -2.50
C GLU A 155 -13.51 -4.29 -1.22
N ALA A 156 -13.95 -3.65 -0.13
CA ALA A 156 -13.30 -3.74 1.18
C ALA A 156 -13.33 -5.17 1.72
N LEU A 157 -14.46 -5.85 1.57
CA LEU A 157 -14.64 -7.23 2.04
C LEU A 157 -13.77 -8.22 1.25
N ASP A 158 -13.69 -8.06 -0.07
CA ASP A 158 -12.85 -8.90 -0.93
C ASP A 158 -11.37 -8.72 -0.60
N PHE A 159 -10.94 -7.48 -0.37
CA PHE A 159 -9.59 -7.19 0.08
C PHE A 159 -9.32 -7.80 1.46
N ALA A 160 -10.22 -7.60 2.42
CA ALA A 160 -10.06 -8.14 3.78
C ALA A 160 -9.94 -9.66 3.76
N LYS A 161 -10.78 -10.37 3.00
CA LYS A 161 -10.68 -11.83 2.82
C LYS A 161 -9.35 -12.29 2.23
N SER A 162 -8.72 -11.45 1.39
CA SER A 162 -7.45 -11.81 0.73
C SER A 162 -6.23 -11.56 1.60
N VAL A 163 -6.24 -10.51 2.44
CA VAL A 163 -5.04 -10.02 3.15
C VAL A 163 -5.14 -10.19 4.66
N ILE A 164 -6.35 -10.12 5.21
CA ILE A 164 -6.62 -10.22 6.65
C ILE A 164 -7.87 -11.08 6.92
N PRO A 165 -7.89 -12.35 6.47
CA PRO A 165 -9.09 -13.19 6.52
C PRO A 165 -9.67 -13.35 7.92
N ASP A 166 -8.84 -13.37 8.96
CA ASP A 166 -9.26 -13.48 10.36
C ASP A 166 -10.02 -12.25 10.89
N HIS A 167 -10.05 -11.17 10.11
CA HIS A 167 -10.73 -9.92 10.46
C HIS A 167 -11.74 -9.47 9.39
N ALA A 168 -12.03 -10.32 8.41
CA ALA A 168 -12.98 -9.98 7.35
C ALA A 168 -14.41 -9.76 7.86
N ASP A 169 -14.77 -10.42 8.97
CA ASP A 169 -16.03 -10.29 9.68
C ASP A 169 -16.25 -8.89 10.30
N LYS A 170 -15.19 -8.12 10.52
CA LYS A 170 -15.26 -6.74 11.00
C LYS A 170 -15.72 -5.74 9.94
N VAL A 171 -15.72 -6.11 8.65
CA VAL A 171 -16.18 -5.25 7.54
C VAL A 171 -17.68 -5.40 7.38
N ILE A 172 -18.42 -4.38 7.78
CA ILE A 172 -19.88 -4.40 7.90
C ILE A 172 -20.48 -3.39 6.92
N TYR A 173 -21.49 -3.83 6.17
CA TYR A 173 -22.32 -2.93 5.38
C TYR A 173 -23.29 -2.18 6.27
N TYR A 174 -23.21 -0.85 6.27
CA TYR A 174 -24.10 0.01 7.02
C TYR A 174 -25.24 0.49 6.13
N ASN A 175 -26.47 0.10 6.42
CA ASN A 175 -27.66 0.43 5.65
C ASN A 175 -28.83 0.94 6.52
N GLU A 176 -28.52 1.61 7.64
CA GLU A 176 -29.54 2.20 8.49
C GLU A 176 -30.09 3.51 7.90
N GLU A 177 -31.28 3.95 8.35
CA GLU A 177 -31.95 5.19 7.89
C GLU A 177 -31.16 6.46 8.26
N ILE A 178 -30.45 6.44 9.39
CA ILE A 178 -29.65 7.57 9.85
C ILE A 178 -28.28 7.51 9.11
N PRO A 179 -27.88 8.57 8.40
CA PRO A 179 -26.57 8.60 7.75
C PRO A 179 -25.42 8.28 8.73
N LEU A 180 -24.44 7.49 8.28
CA LEU A 180 -23.35 6.96 9.10
C LEU A 180 -22.64 8.04 9.92
N PHE A 181 -22.26 9.14 9.30
CA PHE A 181 -21.54 10.23 9.97
C PHE A 181 -22.41 10.98 10.98
N ASN A 182 -23.73 11.09 10.72
CA ASN A 182 -24.67 11.71 11.66
C ASN A 182 -24.86 10.83 12.88
N ARG A 183 -24.98 9.50 12.71
CA ARG A 183 -25.12 8.55 13.81
C ARG A 183 -23.98 8.65 14.82
N TYR A 184 -22.76 8.81 14.33
CA TYR A 184 -21.56 8.90 15.18
C TYR A 184 -21.09 10.33 15.42
N GLN A 185 -21.88 11.34 15.02
CA GLN A 185 -21.58 12.78 15.19
C GLN A 185 -20.21 13.20 14.64
N ILE A 186 -19.77 12.54 13.54
CA ILE A 186 -18.45 12.75 12.96
C ILE A 186 -18.35 14.13 12.30
N GLU A 187 -19.42 14.59 11.61
CA GLU A 187 -19.45 15.89 10.96
C GLU A 187 -19.19 17.03 11.95
N SER A 188 -19.88 17.01 13.08
CA SER A 188 -19.70 18.01 14.14
C SER A 188 -18.28 18.02 14.71
N GLN A 189 -17.65 16.86 14.83
CA GLN A 189 -16.26 16.75 15.30
C GLN A 189 -15.26 17.31 14.27
N ILE A 190 -15.51 17.06 12.99
CA ILE A 190 -14.70 17.62 11.89
C ILE A 190 -14.82 19.15 11.88
N GLU A 191 -16.03 19.69 11.94
CA GLU A 191 -16.26 21.14 11.99
C GLU A 191 -15.53 21.80 13.16
N LEU A 192 -15.63 21.21 14.36
CA LEU A 192 -14.92 21.69 15.54
C LEU A 192 -13.40 21.66 15.40
N ALA A 193 -12.86 20.65 14.73
CA ALA A 193 -11.43 20.55 14.47
C ALA A 193 -10.96 21.67 13.52
N PHE A 194 -11.69 21.94 12.44
CA PHE A 194 -11.39 23.03 11.52
C PHE A 194 -11.51 24.41 12.19
N GLN A 195 -12.50 24.64 13.05
CA GLN A 195 -12.63 25.90 13.80
C GLN A 195 -11.42 26.16 14.71
N ARG A 196 -10.87 25.13 15.36
CA ARG A 196 -9.67 25.26 16.21
C ARG A 196 -8.42 25.63 15.42
N GLU A 197 -8.26 25.12 14.21
CA GLU A 197 -7.14 25.48 13.34
C GLU A 197 -7.22 26.96 12.90
N ILE A 198 -8.40 27.48 12.61
CA ILE A 198 -8.61 28.89 12.24
C ILE A 198 -8.24 29.81 13.41
N TYR A 199 -8.57 29.46 14.65
CA TYR A 199 -8.19 30.27 15.82
C TYR A 199 -6.66 30.31 16.05
N HIS A 200 -5.93 29.26 15.77
CA HIS A 200 -4.47 29.22 15.86
C HIS A 200 -3.79 30.06 14.77
N MET A 201 -4.36 30.16 13.59
CA MET A 201 -3.82 31.00 12.50
C MET A 201 -4.06 32.51 12.73
N GLN A 202 -5.10 32.88 13.45
CA GLN A 202 -5.40 34.29 13.76
C GLN A 202 -4.66 34.83 14.99
N GLY A 203 -4.10 33.98 15.83
CA GLY A 203 -3.41 34.36 17.07
C GLY A 203 -1.94 34.73 16.92
N ASN A 204 -1.31 34.59 15.76
CA ASN A 204 0.10 34.90 15.53
C ASN A 204 0.34 36.16 14.67
N GLY A 205 -0.58 37.12 14.67
CA GLY A 205 -0.49 38.42 14.03
C GLY A 205 -0.59 39.53 15.07
N GLY A 206 0.47 39.69 15.86
CA GLY A 206 0.62 40.78 16.78
C GLY A 206 2.09 41.03 17.12
#